data_146e58878e744f2b3970369ffe193328
#
_entry.id   146e58878e744f2b3970369ffe193328
#
_cell.length_a   1.000
_cell.length_b   1.000
_cell.length_c   1.000
_cell.angle_alpha   90.00
_cell.angle_beta   90.00
_cell.angle_gamma   90.00
#
_symmetry.space_group_name_H-M   'P 1'
#
loop_
_entity.id
_entity.type
_entity.pdbx_description
1 polymer ?
#
loop_
_entity_poly.entity_id
_entity_poly.type
_entity_poly.pdbx_seq_one_letter_code
_entity_poly.pdbx_strand_id
1 'polypeptide(L)'
;MKKFIALFLLSGLFLQVHGQKPEETEDWSRRPEVVTPGKGTLPPSDAIVLYGGAGDLDKWESDRDGPARWDAGEELTVVAGTGGIKTKESFGDMQLHIEWRSPSEVKGDGQGRGNSGVFLMGKYEVQVLDSYQNETYYNGQAGSIYKQSIPLVNACLPPGEWQTYDIIFKAPVFNEDGSLESSAYVTVIHNGVLIQNHVEILGTTEYIGPPRNDPHPAKLPLQLQDHGNPVSFRNIWVRPL
;
A
#
# COMPACT_ATOMS: atom_id res chain seq x y z
N MET A 1 -30.93 -13.81 86.65
CA MET A 1 -30.97 -13.52 85.18
C MET A 1 -29.66 -12.86 84.78
N LYS A 2 -28.76 -13.64 84.19
CA LYS A 2 -27.42 -13.12 83.72
C LYS A 2 -27.59 -12.74 82.25
N LYS A 3 -27.36 -11.50 81.89
CA LYS A 3 -27.36 -10.98 80.49
C LYS A 3 -25.97 -11.22 79.90
N PHE A 4 -25.89 -12.04 78.85
CA PHE A 4 -24.67 -12.16 78.04
C PHE A 4 -24.71 -11.07 76.97
N ILE A 5 -23.69 -10.22 76.92
CA ILE A 5 -23.46 -9.27 75.85
C ILE A 5 -22.46 -9.92 74.92
N ALA A 6 -22.92 -10.24 73.71
CA ALA A 6 -22.07 -10.74 72.62
C ALA A 6 -21.42 -9.51 71.91
N LEU A 7 -20.11 -9.41 71.99
CA LEU A 7 -19.31 -8.40 71.28
C LEU A 7 -18.96 -8.94 69.89
N PHE A 8 -19.58 -8.38 68.85
CA PHE A 8 -19.22 -8.66 67.45
C PHE A 8 -17.98 -7.83 67.08
N LEU A 9 -16.85 -8.51 66.90
CA LEU A 9 -15.66 -7.95 66.31
C LEU A 9 -15.82 -7.93 64.78
N LEU A 10 -16.06 -6.75 64.20
CA LEU A 10 -16.01 -6.56 62.77
C LEU A 10 -14.57 -6.45 62.34
N SER A 11 -13.97 -7.53 61.82
CA SER A 11 -12.67 -7.50 61.18
C SER A 11 -12.79 -6.86 59.78
N GLY A 12 -12.48 -5.57 59.69
CA GLY A 12 -12.39 -4.86 58.39
C GLY A 12 -11.20 -5.42 57.59
N LEU A 13 -11.54 -6.11 56.48
CA LEU A 13 -10.55 -6.47 55.47
C LEU A 13 -10.19 -5.17 54.71
N PHE A 14 -9.08 -4.57 55.02
CA PHE A 14 -8.48 -3.51 54.19
C PHE A 14 -7.90 -4.17 52.93
N LEU A 15 -8.66 -4.16 51.83
CA LEU A 15 -8.13 -4.38 50.50
C LEU A 15 -7.19 -3.19 50.19
N GLN A 16 -5.89 -3.44 50.28
CA GLN A 16 -4.90 -2.51 49.74
C GLN A 16 -5.01 -2.55 48.23
N VAL A 17 -5.72 -1.60 47.65
CA VAL A 17 -5.62 -1.29 46.21
C VAL A 17 -4.25 -0.70 45.98
N HIS A 18 -3.31 -1.51 45.58
CA HIS A 18 -2.03 -1.02 45.07
C HIS A 18 -2.34 -0.36 43.71
N GLY A 19 -2.41 0.96 43.69
CA GLY A 19 -2.47 1.69 42.44
C GLY A 19 -1.22 1.35 41.62
N GLN A 20 -1.42 0.92 40.37
CA GLN A 20 -0.33 0.68 39.44
C GLN A 20 0.52 1.93 39.30
N LYS A 21 1.85 1.79 39.40
CA LYS A 21 2.77 2.90 39.21
C LYS A 21 3.01 3.12 37.71
N PRO A 22 3.19 4.38 37.26
CA PRO A 22 3.44 4.68 35.85
C PRO A 22 4.60 3.87 35.25
N GLU A 23 5.67 3.70 36.01
CA GLU A 23 6.90 3.01 35.60
C GLU A 23 6.71 1.53 35.28
N GLU A 24 5.66 0.89 35.83
CA GLU A 24 5.36 -0.53 35.61
C GLU A 24 4.91 -0.85 34.19
N THR A 25 4.48 0.18 33.43
CA THR A 25 4.01 0.06 32.02
C THR A 25 4.93 0.75 31.03
N GLU A 26 6.03 1.37 31.49
CA GLU A 26 7.01 1.99 30.60
C GLU A 26 7.84 0.91 29.90
N ASP A 27 7.87 0.96 28.56
CA ASP A 27 8.68 0.06 27.75
C ASP A 27 9.94 0.77 27.22
N TRP A 28 11.09 0.44 27.78
CA TRP A 28 12.41 0.93 27.40
C TRP A 28 13.22 -0.10 26.59
N SER A 29 12.59 -1.20 26.14
CA SER A 29 13.26 -2.31 25.46
C SER A 29 13.80 -1.92 24.08
N ARG A 30 13.18 -0.94 23.41
CA ARG A 30 13.59 -0.47 22.09
C ARG A 30 13.48 1.05 21.97
N ARG A 31 14.57 1.70 21.59
CA ARG A 31 14.56 3.11 21.21
C ARG A 31 14.18 3.23 19.71
N PRO A 32 13.14 4.00 19.35
CA PRO A 32 12.83 4.29 17.96
C PRO A 32 14.01 4.98 17.26
N GLU A 33 14.30 4.59 16.02
CA GLU A 33 15.27 5.29 15.18
C GLU A 33 14.81 6.70 14.84
N VAL A 34 15.76 7.61 14.71
CA VAL A 34 15.46 8.99 14.34
C VAL A 34 15.49 9.12 12.82
N VAL A 35 14.34 9.38 12.23
CA VAL A 35 14.17 9.60 10.79
C VAL A 35 13.83 11.07 10.55
N THR A 36 14.47 11.70 9.57
CA THR A 36 14.08 13.04 9.12
C THR A 36 12.93 12.92 8.15
N PRO A 37 11.74 13.46 8.47
CA PRO A 37 10.60 13.40 7.56
C PRO A 37 10.86 14.25 6.32
N GLY A 38 10.35 13.80 5.18
CA GLY A 38 10.33 14.58 3.95
C GLY A 38 9.43 15.81 4.05
N LYS A 39 9.67 16.82 3.22
CA LYS A 39 8.76 17.98 3.09
C LYS A 39 7.74 17.71 1.99
N GLY A 40 6.46 17.83 2.31
CA GLY A 40 5.37 17.50 1.37
C GLY A 40 5.43 16.02 1.00
N THR A 41 5.61 15.71 -0.29
CA THR A 41 5.67 14.35 -0.83
C THR A 41 7.10 13.81 -1.01
N LEU A 42 8.13 14.59 -0.61
CA LEU A 42 9.52 14.16 -0.70
C LEU A 42 9.80 12.98 0.24
N PRO A 43 10.75 12.09 -0.14
CA PRO A 43 11.07 10.92 0.65
C PRO A 43 11.65 11.27 2.03
N PRO A 44 11.33 10.53 3.09
CA PRO A 44 12.04 10.60 4.36
C PRO A 44 13.46 10.04 4.24
N SER A 45 14.31 10.32 5.23
CA SER A 45 15.75 9.99 5.17
C SER A 45 16.06 8.49 5.11
N ASP A 46 15.14 7.62 5.46
CA ASP A 46 15.24 6.16 5.43
C ASP A 46 14.50 5.51 4.25
N ALA A 47 13.99 6.32 3.31
CA ALA A 47 13.35 5.81 2.11
C ALA A 47 14.36 5.47 1.00
N ILE A 48 14.01 4.46 0.22
CA ILE A 48 14.67 4.09 -1.02
C ILE A 48 13.93 4.79 -2.16
N VAL A 49 14.60 5.72 -2.85
CA VAL A 49 14.04 6.38 -4.04
C VAL A 49 14.11 5.41 -5.21
N LEU A 50 12.95 5.05 -5.76
CA LEU A 50 12.82 4.19 -6.92
C LEU A 50 12.80 4.98 -8.23
N TYR A 51 12.17 6.17 -8.23
CA TYR A 51 12.20 7.08 -9.35
C TYR A 51 12.09 8.55 -8.90
N GLY A 52 13.16 9.29 -9.03
CA GLY A 52 13.24 10.74 -8.81
C GLY A 52 13.73 11.49 -10.06
N GLY A 53 13.95 10.79 -11.18
CA GLY A 53 14.40 11.35 -12.45
C GLY A 53 14.99 10.29 -13.39
N ALA A 54 15.39 10.70 -14.60
CA ALA A 54 15.82 9.81 -15.70
C ALA A 54 16.94 8.82 -15.33
N GLY A 55 17.84 9.21 -14.43
CA GLY A 55 18.94 8.35 -13.97
C GLY A 55 18.47 7.13 -13.15
N ASP A 56 17.25 7.13 -12.68
CA ASP A 56 16.71 6.03 -11.86
C ASP A 56 16.06 4.91 -12.69
N LEU A 57 15.99 5.04 -14.03
CA LEU A 57 15.46 3.98 -14.89
C LEU A 57 16.29 2.70 -14.79
N ASP A 58 17.54 2.79 -14.45
CA ASP A 58 18.44 1.65 -14.25
C ASP A 58 18.06 0.78 -13.03
N LYS A 59 17.22 1.28 -12.11
CA LYS A 59 16.63 0.52 -11.00
C LYS A 59 15.48 -0.38 -11.44
N TRP A 60 15.02 -0.23 -12.69
CA TRP A 60 13.89 -0.93 -13.28
C TRP A 60 14.33 -1.85 -14.41
N GLU A 61 13.57 -2.86 -14.67
CA GLU A 61 13.70 -3.78 -15.80
C GLU A 61 12.32 -4.08 -16.39
N SER A 62 12.26 -4.64 -17.60
CA SER A 62 11.02 -5.09 -18.20
C SER A 62 10.40 -6.21 -17.36
N ASP A 63 9.07 -6.24 -17.26
CA ASP A 63 8.33 -7.35 -16.64
C ASP A 63 8.42 -8.66 -17.45
N ARG A 64 8.86 -8.56 -18.71
CA ARG A 64 9.07 -9.70 -19.60
C ARG A 64 10.54 -10.13 -19.59
N ASP A 65 11.39 -9.41 -20.30
CA ASP A 65 12.84 -9.63 -20.29
C ASP A 65 13.58 -8.38 -20.80
N GLY A 66 14.76 -8.13 -20.23
CA GLY A 66 15.66 -7.05 -20.63
C GLY A 66 15.39 -5.71 -19.96
N PRO A 67 15.91 -4.61 -20.49
CA PRO A 67 15.81 -3.29 -19.88
C PRO A 67 14.38 -2.73 -19.96
N ALA A 68 14.03 -1.89 -18.98
CA ALA A 68 12.82 -1.08 -19.06
C ALA A 68 12.86 -0.17 -20.30
N ARG A 69 11.73 -0.06 -21.02
CA ARG A 69 11.62 0.67 -22.29
C ARG A 69 10.59 1.80 -22.23
N TRP A 70 10.23 2.24 -21.05
CA TRP A 70 9.39 3.40 -20.86
C TRP A 70 10.18 4.69 -21.10
N ASP A 71 9.47 5.75 -21.47
CA ASP A 71 10.09 7.07 -21.60
C ASP A 71 10.44 7.63 -20.22
N ALA A 72 11.72 7.99 -20.04
CA ALA A 72 12.26 8.39 -18.76
C ALA A 72 12.90 9.78 -18.84
N GLY A 73 12.31 10.73 -18.12
CA GLY A 73 12.76 12.11 -17.99
C GLY A 73 12.56 12.59 -16.55
N GLU A 74 11.96 13.75 -16.37
CA GLU A 74 11.44 14.19 -15.07
C GLU A 74 10.31 13.27 -14.61
N GLU A 75 9.60 12.66 -15.56
CA GLU A 75 8.52 11.69 -15.39
C GLU A 75 8.93 10.37 -16.03
N LEU A 76 8.32 9.29 -15.58
CA LEU A 76 8.44 7.94 -16.12
C LEU A 76 7.12 7.60 -16.82
N THR A 77 7.09 7.61 -18.14
CA THR A 77 5.86 7.47 -18.92
C THR A 77 5.79 6.15 -19.65
N VAL A 78 4.62 5.51 -19.57
CA VAL A 78 4.32 4.27 -20.30
C VAL A 78 4.49 4.48 -21.80
N VAL A 79 5.31 3.63 -22.43
CA VAL A 79 5.37 3.49 -23.88
C VAL A 79 4.55 2.28 -24.29
N ALA A 80 3.40 2.51 -24.87
CA ALA A 80 2.40 1.50 -25.18
C ALA A 80 2.99 0.31 -25.96
N GLY A 81 2.69 -0.90 -25.50
CA GLY A 81 3.12 -2.16 -26.14
C GLY A 81 4.54 -2.61 -25.79
N THR A 82 5.28 -1.86 -24.97
CA THR A 82 6.63 -2.28 -24.54
C THR A 82 6.62 -3.25 -23.36
N GLY A 83 5.46 -3.45 -22.73
CA GLY A 83 5.27 -4.22 -21.51
C GLY A 83 5.41 -3.36 -20.25
N GLY A 84 5.02 -3.92 -19.13
CA GLY A 84 5.21 -3.32 -17.82
C GLY A 84 6.68 -3.29 -17.41
N ILE A 85 6.95 -2.60 -16.32
CA ILE A 85 8.29 -2.55 -15.73
C ILE A 85 8.21 -2.96 -14.26
N LYS A 86 9.29 -3.53 -13.73
CA LYS A 86 9.39 -3.93 -12.33
C LYS A 86 10.72 -3.47 -11.75
N THR A 87 10.74 -3.26 -10.44
CA THR A 87 12.00 -2.94 -9.75
C THR A 87 12.94 -4.14 -9.73
N LYS A 88 14.24 -3.89 -9.83
CA LYS A 88 15.27 -4.93 -9.63
C LYS A 88 15.33 -5.37 -8.17
N GLU A 89 15.06 -4.45 -7.24
CA GLU A 89 14.96 -4.71 -5.81
C GLU A 89 13.58 -5.27 -5.47
N SER A 90 13.53 -6.16 -4.47
CA SER A 90 12.31 -6.82 -4.00
C SER A 90 11.91 -6.35 -2.61
N PHE A 91 10.61 -6.15 -2.40
CA PHE A 91 10.02 -5.63 -1.17
C PHE A 91 8.95 -6.57 -0.62
N GLY A 92 8.79 -6.59 0.69
CA GLY A 92 7.68 -7.23 1.42
C GLY A 92 6.78 -6.16 2.02
N ASP A 93 6.70 -6.12 3.37
CA ASP A 93 6.01 -5.05 4.07
C ASP A 93 6.63 -3.69 3.70
N MET A 94 5.80 -2.71 3.35
CA MET A 94 6.30 -1.42 2.87
C MET A 94 5.33 -0.27 3.09
N GLN A 95 5.89 0.92 3.24
CA GLN A 95 5.25 2.19 2.94
C GLN A 95 5.73 2.62 1.56
N LEU A 96 4.81 2.79 0.61
CA LEU A 96 5.09 3.24 -0.75
C LEU A 96 4.40 4.58 -0.99
N HIS A 97 5.15 5.54 -1.53
CA HIS A 97 4.61 6.75 -2.13
C HIS A 97 4.83 6.71 -3.64
N ILE A 98 3.81 7.06 -4.41
CA ILE A 98 3.88 7.14 -5.85
C ILE A 98 2.94 8.24 -6.36
N GLU A 99 3.46 9.11 -7.20
CA GLU A 99 2.64 10.08 -7.95
C GLU A 99 2.41 9.57 -9.36
N TRP A 100 1.16 9.66 -9.83
CA TRP A 100 0.78 9.23 -11.17
C TRP A 100 -0.17 10.23 -11.82
N ARG A 101 -0.21 10.22 -13.15
CA ARG A 101 -1.03 11.12 -13.95
C ARG A 101 -1.55 10.40 -15.19
N SER A 102 -2.86 10.40 -15.40
CA SER A 102 -3.45 10.03 -16.69
C SER A 102 -3.19 11.11 -17.73
N PRO A 103 -3.19 10.76 -19.04
CA PRO A 103 -3.08 11.76 -20.09
C PRO A 103 -4.14 12.86 -19.99
N SER A 104 -3.77 14.12 -20.23
CA SER A 104 -4.71 15.26 -20.25
C SER A 104 -5.73 15.16 -21.40
N GLU A 105 -5.31 14.58 -22.53
CA GLU A 105 -6.20 14.26 -23.64
C GLU A 105 -6.95 12.96 -23.31
N VAL A 106 -8.24 13.08 -23.05
CA VAL A 106 -9.10 11.93 -22.74
C VAL A 106 -9.33 11.09 -24.00
N LYS A 107 -8.94 9.81 -23.92
CA LYS A 107 -9.21 8.81 -24.97
C LYS A 107 -9.86 7.59 -24.35
N GLY A 108 -10.94 7.10 -24.96
CA GLY A 108 -11.67 5.94 -24.47
C GLY A 108 -12.63 6.27 -23.32
N ASP A 109 -13.16 5.22 -22.74
CA ASP A 109 -14.09 5.22 -21.61
C ASP A 109 -13.85 4.00 -20.71
N GLY A 110 -14.50 3.98 -19.55
CA GLY A 110 -14.41 2.87 -18.60
C GLY A 110 -12.96 2.45 -18.35
N GLN A 111 -12.65 1.17 -18.51
CA GLN A 111 -11.31 0.60 -18.32
C GLN A 111 -10.33 0.93 -19.47
N GLY A 112 -10.77 1.52 -20.56
CA GLY A 112 -9.92 1.98 -21.66
C GLY A 112 -9.33 3.37 -21.47
N ARG A 113 -9.64 4.05 -20.34
CA ARG A 113 -9.32 5.46 -20.15
C ARG A 113 -8.22 5.66 -19.11
N GLY A 114 -7.00 5.99 -19.56
CA GLY A 114 -5.85 6.28 -18.68
C GLY A 114 -5.55 5.14 -17.71
N ASN A 115 -5.54 3.92 -18.21
CA ASN A 115 -5.39 2.70 -17.42
C ASN A 115 -3.93 2.31 -17.23
N SER A 116 -3.60 1.91 -16.02
CA SER A 116 -2.35 1.29 -15.58
C SER A 116 -2.61 0.57 -14.24
N GLY A 117 -1.55 0.10 -13.57
CA GLY A 117 -1.66 -0.54 -12.25
C GLY A 117 -0.36 -0.47 -11.48
N VAL A 118 -0.46 -0.35 -10.16
CA VAL A 118 0.64 -0.50 -9.22
C VAL A 118 0.52 -1.87 -8.58
N PHE A 119 1.41 -2.80 -8.96
CA PHE A 119 1.39 -4.17 -8.47
C PHE A 119 2.39 -4.32 -7.32
N LEU A 120 1.88 -4.34 -6.10
CA LEU A 120 2.65 -4.66 -4.91
C LEU A 120 3.12 -6.11 -5.02
N MET A 121 4.43 -6.34 -4.86
CA MET A 121 5.06 -7.65 -5.05
C MET A 121 4.81 -8.27 -6.45
N GLY A 122 4.48 -7.45 -7.47
CA GLY A 122 4.12 -7.93 -8.80
C GLY A 122 2.85 -8.79 -8.87
N LYS A 123 2.04 -8.79 -7.80
CA LYS A 123 0.88 -9.68 -7.62
C LYS A 123 -0.41 -8.96 -7.25
N TYR A 124 -0.34 -7.93 -6.42
CA TYR A 124 -1.48 -7.31 -5.75
C TYR A 124 -1.69 -5.91 -6.29
N GLU A 125 -2.69 -5.75 -7.13
CA GLU A 125 -2.89 -4.52 -7.89
C GLU A 125 -3.69 -3.49 -7.11
N VAL A 126 -3.09 -2.31 -6.96
CA VAL A 126 -3.80 -1.06 -6.70
C VAL A 126 -4.03 -0.38 -8.05
N GLN A 127 -5.29 -0.30 -8.46
CA GLN A 127 -5.67 0.19 -9.78
C GLN A 127 -5.28 1.65 -10.01
N VAL A 128 -4.74 1.92 -11.19
CA VAL A 128 -4.54 3.26 -11.75
C VAL A 128 -5.48 3.43 -12.94
N LEU A 129 -6.36 4.42 -12.87
CA LEU A 129 -7.37 4.70 -13.90
C LEU A 129 -7.75 6.16 -13.85
N ASP A 130 -8.01 6.80 -14.99
CA ASP A 130 -8.75 8.04 -14.99
C ASP A 130 -10.20 7.78 -14.59
N SER A 131 -10.50 7.91 -13.31
CA SER A 131 -11.83 7.72 -12.73
C SER A 131 -12.59 9.05 -12.54
N TYR A 132 -12.04 10.16 -13.03
CA TYR A 132 -12.73 11.45 -12.97
C TYR A 132 -13.88 11.51 -13.99
N GLN A 133 -15.12 11.53 -13.50
CA GLN A 133 -16.33 11.50 -14.33
C GLN A 133 -16.30 10.37 -15.38
N ASN A 134 -15.85 9.20 -15.00
CA ASN A 134 -15.71 8.02 -15.84
C ASN A 134 -16.41 6.82 -15.18
N GLU A 135 -17.45 6.34 -15.81
CA GLU A 135 -18.23 5.19 -15.33
C GLU A 135 -17.53 3.88 -15.70
N THR A 136 -17.35 3.03 -14.69
CA THR A 136 -16.88 1.64 -14.84
C THR A 136 -17.33 0.83 -13.63
N TYR A 137 -17.07 -0.49 -13.60
CA TYR A 137 -17.32 -1.28 -12.41
C TYR A 137 -16.49 -0.78 -11.22
N TYR A 138 -17.12 -0.65 -10.05
CA TYR A 138 -16.56 0.10 -8.93
C TYR A 138 -15.29 -0.50 -8.33
N ASN A 139 -15.14 -1.84 -8.35
CA ASN A 139 -13.91 -2.53 -7.95
C ASN A 139 -12.82 -2.55 -9.03
N GLY A 140 -12.93 -1.72 -10.06
CA GLY A 140 -11.94 -1.44 -11.08
C GLY A 140 -11.67 0.06 -11.24
N GLN A 141 -12.18 0.91 -10.33
CA GLN A 141 -11.84 2.34 -10.28
C GLN A 141 -10.45 2.57 -9.70
N ALA A 142 -9.92 3.78 -9.87
CA ALA A 142 -8.65 4.18 -9.26
C ALA A 142 -8.63 3.88 -7.76
N GLY A 143 -7.55 3.24 -7.29
CA GLY A 143 -7.35 2.87 -5.89
C GLY A 143 -8.16 1.67 -5.41
N SER A 144 -8.91 0.98 -6.29
CA SER A 144 -9.45 -0.34 -5.96
C SER A 144 -8.32 -1.35 -5.79
N ILE A 145 -8.50 -2.32 -4.91
CA ILE A 145 -7.77 -3.58 -5.03
C ILE A 145 -8.50 -4.34 -6.14
N TYR A 146 -7.87 -4.37 -7.32
CA TYR A 146 -8.54 -4.68 -8.57
C TYR A 146 -9.37 -5.97 -8.50
N LYS A 147 -10.68 -5.82 -8.77
CA LYS A 147 -11.73 -6.84 -8.68
C LYS A 147 -11.93 -7.49 -7.29
N GLN A 148 -11.28 -6.98 -6.25
CA GLN A 148 -11.40 -7.52 -4.88
C GLN A 148 -12.07 -6.53 -3.93
N SER A 149 -11.67 -5.25 -3.93
CA SER A 149 -12.21 -4.23 -3.01
C SER A 149 -12.52 -2.92 -3.72
N ILE A 150 -13.72 -2.39 -3.43
CA ILE A 150 -14.17 -1.07 -3.92
C ILE A 150 -13.55 0.02 -3.04
N PRO A 151 -13.01 1.13 -3.61
CA PRO A 151 -12.58 2.28 -2.81
C PRO A 151 -13.75 2.87 -2.00
N LEU A 152 -13.48 3.35 -0.80
CA LEU A 152 -14.49 4.01 0.06
C LEU A 152 -15.10 5.24 -0.62
N VAL A 153 -14.31 5.97 -1.39
CA VAL A 153 -14.71 7.14 -2.17
C VAL A 153 -13.84 7.26 -3.42
N ASN A 154 -14.33 7.99 -4.44
CA ASN A 154 -13.53 8.38 -5.60
C ASN A 154 -12.88 9.75 -5.31
N ALA A 155 -11.56 9.78 -5.12
CA ALA A 155 -10.76 10.98 -4.85
C ALA A 155 -9.94 11.45 -6.06
N CYS A 156 -10.29 10.99 -7.29
CA CYS A 156 -9.59 11.37 -8.50
C CYS A 156 -9.73 12.86 -8.82
N LEU A 157 -8.60 13.50 -9.14
CA LEU A 157 -8.54 14.81 -9.79
C LEU A 157 -8.77 14.65 -11.31
N PRO A 158 -9.04 15.75 -12.04
CA PRO A 158 -9.19 15.71 -13.49
C PRO A 158 -7.99 15.08 -14.23
N PRO A 159 -8.20 14.52 -15.45
CA PRO A 159 -7.10 14.01 -16.27
C PRO A 159 -6.05 15.09 -16.54
N GLY A 160 -4.80 14.71 -16.56
CA GLY A 160 -3.65 15.63 -16.65
C GLY A 160 -3.14 16.18 -15.31
N GLU A 161 -3.94 16.07 -14.23
CA GLU A 161 -3.50 16.45 -12.88
C GLU A 161 -2.76 15.29 -12.19
N TRP A 162 -1.75 15.63 -11.38
CA TRP A 162 -1.02 14.65 -10.59
C TRP A 162 -1.87 14.12 -9.45
N GLN A 163 -1.93 12.81 -9.35
CA GLN A 163 -2.54 12.05 -8.28
C GLN A 163 -1.45 11.52 -7.35
N THR A 164 -1.73 11.36 -6.09
CA THR A 164 -0.82 10.72 -5.13
C THR A 164 -1.44 9.46 -4.56
N TYR A 165 -0.68 8.38 -4.50
CA TYR A 165 -0.97 7.24 -3.63
C TYR A 165 0.06 7.15 -2.51
N ASP A 166 -0.41 7.15 -1.27
CA ASP A 166 0.35 6.71 -0.10
C ASP A 166 -0.21 5.36 0.33
N ILE A 167 0.60 4.31 0.20
CA ILE A 167 0.19 2.93 0.38
C ILE A 167 0.98 2.33 1.55
N ILE A 168 0.28 1.75 2.53
CA ILE A 168 0.87 0.94 3.58
C ILE A 168 0.45 -0.50 3.30
N PHE A 169 1.43 -1.33 2.97
CA PHE A 169 1.21 -2.71 2.60
C PHE A 169 1.86 -3.65 3.58
N LYS A 170 1.11 -4.67 3.99
CA LYS A 170 1.58 -5.82 4.72
C LYS A 170 1.53 -7.04 3.81
N ALA A 171 2.68 -7.66 3.57
CA ALA A 171 2.81 -8.84 2.73
C ALA A 171 2.13 -10.06 3.39
N PRO A 172 1.66 -11.03 2.59
CA PRO A 172 1.15 -12.29 3.13
C PRO A 172 2.31 -13.12 3.67
N VAL A 173 1.99 -13.98 4.62
CA VAL A 173 2.93 -14.96 5.17
C VAL A 173 2.46 -16.36 4.79
N PHE A 174 3.38 -17.16 4.29
CA PHE A 174 3.15 -18.58 3.98
C PHE A 174 3.98 -19.48 4.87
N ASN A 175 3.39 -20.58 5.31
CA ASN A 175 4.08 -21.65 6.02
C ASN A 175 5.05 -22.40 5.09
N GLU A 176 5.93 -23.22 5.66
CA GLU A 176 6.88 -24.05 4.89
C GLU A 176 6.19 -25.06 3.96
N ASP A 177 4.97 -25.48 4.29
CA ASP A 177 4.16 -26.37 3.46
C ASP A 177 3.41 -25.65 2.33
N GLY A 178 3.57 -24.31 2.23
CA GLY A 178 2.93 -23.46 1.23
C GLY A 178 1.51 -23.01 1.60
N SER A 179 0.99 -23.42 2.75
CA SER A 179 -0.30 -22.91 3.22
C SER A 179 -0.19 -21.44 3.65
N LEU A 180 -1.28 -20.67 3.47
CA LEU A 180 -1.33 -19.28 3.90
C LEU A 180 -1.44 -19.21 5.43
N GLU A 181 -0.47 -18.56 6.09
CA GLU A 181 -0.50 -18.27 7.52
C GLU A 181 -1.26 -16.97 7.80
N SER A 182 -0.96 -15.90 7.03
CA SER A 182 -1.70 -14.65 7.11
C SER A 182 -1.86 -14.01 5.73
N SER A 183 -3.02 -13.41 5.49
CA SER A 183 -3.34 -12.67 4.27
C SER A 183 -2.50 -11.40 4.16
N ALA A 184 -2.38 -10.87 2.94
CA ALA A 184 -1.90 -9.51 2.74
C ALA A 184 -2.96 -8.49 3.15
N TYR A 185 -2.51 -7.31 3.63
CA TYR A 185 -3.38 -6.18 3.98
C TYR A 185 -2.85 -4.90 3.36
N VAL A 186 -3.77 -4.00 3.02
CA VAL A 186 -3.41 -2.73 2.43
C VAL A 186 -4.25 -1.57 2.96
N THR A 187 -3.59 -0.45 3.19
CA THR A 187 -4.23 0.86 3.39
C THR A 187 -3.77 1.77 2.26
N VAL A 188 -4.70 2.47 1.61
CA VAL A 188 -4.40 3.41 0.52
C VAL A 188 -5.02 4.75 0.83
N ILE A 189 -4.18 5.78 0.75
CA ILE A 189 -4.58 7.20 0.81
C ILE A 189 -4.37 7.76 -0.60
N HIS A 190 -5.43 8.28 -1.22
CA HIS A 190 -5.42 8.88 -2.55
C HIS A 190 -5.67 10.37 -2.43
N ASN A 191 -4.72 11.20 -2.86
CA ASN A 191 -4.81 12.68 -2.76
C ASN A 191 -5.14 13.16 -1.33
N GLY A 192 -4.55 12.51 -0.32
CA GLY A 192 -4.81 12.81 1.09
C GLY A 192 -6.12 12.23 1.65
N VAL A 193 -6.89 11.49 0.86
CA VAL A 193 -8.17 10.89 1.27
C VAL A 193 -8.00 9.37 1.45
N LEU A 194 -8.41 8.84 2.59
CA LEU A 194 -8.41 7.40 2.86
C LEU A 194 -9.43 6.69 1.97
N ILE A 195 -8.97 5.77 1.12
CA ILE A 195 -9.82 5.04 0.17
C ILE A 195 -9.81 3.52 0.39
N GLN A 196 -8.77 2.97 1.01
CA GLN A 196 -8.72 1.59 1.49
C GLN A 196 -8.21 1.60 2.93
N ASN A 197 -8.95 1.03 3.87
CA ASN A 197 -8.63 1.05 5.30
C ASN A 197 -8.32 -0.34 5.81
N HIS A 198 -7.04 -0.72 5.81
CA HIS A 198 -6.58 -2.04 6.28
C HIS A 198 -7.40 -3.18 5.68
N VAL A 199 -7.55 -3.12 4.36
CA VAL A 199 -8.35 -4.10 3.61
C VAL A 199 -7.55 -5.38 3.41
N GLU A 200 -8.17 -6.53 3.67
CA GLU A 200 -7.61 -7.82 3.33
C GLU A 200 -7.58 -8.02 1.81
N ILE A 201 -6.41 -8.44 1.29
CA ILE A 201 -6.25 -8.83 -0.09
C ILE A 201 -6.46 -10.35 -0.17
N LEU A 202 -7.44 -10.77 -0.96
CA LEU A 202 -7.89 -12.16 -1.02
C LEU A 202 -6.95 -13.08 -1.83
N GLY A 203 -5.92 -12.51 -2.45
CA GLY A 203 -4.91 -13.21 -3.24
C GLY A 203 -4.41 -12.42 -4.44
N THR A 204 -3.62 -13.06 -5.29
CA THR A 204 -3.10 -12.48 -6.54
C THR A 204 -4.24 -11.90 -7.38
N THR A 205 -4.01 -10.71 -7.94
CA THR A 205 -4.96 -10.05 -8.85
C THR A 205 -5.19 -10.91 -10.10
N GLU A 206 -6.46 -11.18 -10.39
CA GLU A 206 -6.88 -11.95 -11.56
C GLU A 206 -7.87 -11.12 -12.41
N TYR A 207 -7.64 -11.08 -13.72
CA TYR A 207 -8.62 -10.49 -14.64
C TYR A 207 -9.86 -11.37 -14.77
N ILE A 208 -9.69 -12.69 -14.80
CA ILE A 208 -10.76 -13.69 -14.91
C ILE A 208 -10.57 -14.73 -13.81
N GLY A 209 -11.62 -14.98 -13.06
CA GLY A 209 -11.64 -15.94 -11.95
C GLY A 209 -11.43 -15.34 -10.58
N PRO A 210 -11.49 -16.15 -9.52
CA PRO A 210 -11.26 -15.68 -8.15
C PRO A 210 -9.76 -15.48 -7.88
N PRO A 211 -9.40 -14.56 -6.98
CA PRO A 211 -8.02 -14.42 -6.51
C PRO A 211 -7.55 -15.72 -5.83
N ARG A 212 -6.24 -15.99 -5.90
CA ARG A 212 -5.60 -17.16 -5.30
C ARG A 212 -4.39 -16.77 -4.48
N ASN A 213 -4.20 -17.46 -3.36
CA ASN A 213 -3.03 -17.32 -2.50
C ASN A 213 -2.01 -18.42 -2.84
N ASP A 214 -1.40 -18.34 -4.03
CA ASP A 214 -0.30 -19.21 -4.40
C ASP A 214 0.96 -18.80 -3.63
N PRO A 215 1.69 -19.73 -2.97
CA PRO A 215 2.86 -19.41 -2.18
C PRO A 215 3.95 -18.77 -3.02
N HIS A 216 4.63 -17.79 -2.45
CA HIS A 216 5.70 -17.05 -3.10
C HIS A 216 6.73 -16.55 -2.07
N PRO A 217 7.91 -16.08 -2.49
CA PRO A 217 8.89 -15.47 -1.59
C PRO A 217 8.33 -14.31 -0.78
N ALA A 218 8.88 -14.09 0.42
CA ALA A 218 8.48 -13.00 1.33
C ALA A 218 8.72 -11.59 0.75
N LYS A 219 9.56 -11.48 -0.28
CA LYS A 219 9.83 -10.23 -0.99
C LYS A 219 9.83 -10.49 -2.50
N LEU A 220 9.16 -9.61 -3.24
CA LEU A 220 9.10 -9.62 -4.70
C LEU A 220 9.15 -8.17 -5.22
N PRO A 221 9.45 -7.95 -6.51
CA PRO A 221 9.50 -6.61 -7.12
C PRO A 221 8.17 -5.86 -7.03
N LEU A 222 8.24 -4.53 -6.92
CA LEU A 222 7.15 -3.65 -7.29
C LEU A 222 7.05 -3.60 -8.82
N GLN A 223 5.83 -3.63 -9.38
CA GLN A 223 5.63 -3.57 -10.82
C GLN A 223 4.64 -2.47 -11.20
N LEU A 224 4.89 -1.82 -12.33
CA LEU A 224 3.99 -0.87 -12.98
C LEU A 224 3.53 -1.44 -14.32
N GLN A 225 2.23 -1.28 -14.62
CA GLN A 225 1.61 -1.92 -15.78
C GLN A 225 1.62 -1.02 -17.02
N ASP A 226 1.94 -1.59 -18.17
CA ASP A 226 1.59 -1.07 -19.50
C ASP A 226 0.23 -1.65 -19.92
N HIS A 227 -0.80 -0.82 -19.86
CA HIS A 227 -2.15 -1.14 -20.36
C HIS A 227 -2.46 -0.44 -21.70
N GLY A 228 -1.44 0.08 -22.39
CA GLY A 228 -1.59 0.77 -23.68
C GLY A 228 -1.91 2.26 -23.57
N ASN A 229 -2.06 2.80 -22.37
CA ASN A 229 -2.27 4.23 -22.14
C ASN A 229 -0.98 4.88 -21.62
N PRO A 230 -0.60 6.08 -22.10
CA PRO A 230 0.62 6.77 -21.69
C PRO A 230 0.43 7.45 -20.32
N VAL A 231 0.22 6.64 -19.29
CA VAL A 231 0.20 7.11 -17.91
C VAL A 231 1.62 7.48 -17.48
N SER A 232 1.78 8.59 -16.81
CA SER A 232 3.05 9.05 -16.27
C SER A 232 3.14 8.84 -14.77
N PHE A 233 4.35 8.56 -14.30
CA PHE A 233 4.68 8.37 -12.88
C PHE A 233 5.86 9.26 -12.51
N ARG A 234 5.96 9.64 -11.24
CA ARG A 234 7.11 10.36 -10.68
C ARG A 234 7.17 10.19 -9.16
N ASN A 235 8.23 10.68 -8.55
CA ASN A 235 8.40 10.72 -7.10
C ASN A 235 8.00 9.39 -6.44
N ILE A 236 8.62 8.30 -6.93
CA ILE A 236 8.36 6.95 -6.44
C ILE A 236 9.40 6.62 -5.38
N TRP A 237 8.96 6.38 -4.16
CA TRP A 237 9.85 5.93 -3.10
C TRP A 237 9.18 4.90 -2.19
N VAL A 238 9.98 4.04 -1.63
CA VAL A 238 9.55 2.99 -0.71
C VAL A 238 10.35 3.06 0.58
N ARG A 239 9.68 2.78 1.66
CA ARG A 239 10.29 2.56 2.97
C ARG A 239 9.91 1.14 3.41
N PRO A 240 10.89 0.19 3.47
CA PRO A 240 10.65 -1.15 4.01
C PRO A 240 10.24 -1.07 5.49
N LEU A 241 9.33 -1.96 5.92
CA LEU A 241 8.80 -2.03 7.28
C LEU A 241 9.19 -3.33 7.98
#